data_7d244c3e6f6f96fa97904a3d65ba3d7d
#
_entry.id   7d244c3e6f6f96fa97904a3d65ba3d7d
#
_cell.length_a   1.000
_cell.length_b   1.000
_cell.length_c   1.000
_cell.angle_alpha   90.00
_cell.angle_beta   90.00
_cell.angle_gamma   90.00
#
_symmetry.space_group_name_H-M   'P 1'
#
loop_
_entity.id
_entity.type
_entity.pdbx_description
1 polymer ?
#
loop_
_entity_poly.entity_id
_entity_poly.type
_entity_poly.pdbx_seq_one_letter_code
_entity_poly.pdbx_strand_id
1 'polypeptide(L)'
;KKLVKLPVPEFYVFYNGTEDFPSEKTLKLSDAFIQPEAKYGVTDYFPLEISVKVININIDKHNPILLRCNILQQYSTFVEMVRQNIADDIDDPFTGAINMAIDLGVLSNYLERKSTEIRNMLLTEYDYDTDIAVQRKEAFDDGIQQGISQGLSQGISQGELQAKIETAKNMINKNIPTDVVGECTGLPLETIEQLKKELECML
;
A
#
# COMPACT_ATOMS: atom_id res chain seq x y z
N LYS A 1 -38.88 10.77 28.64
CA LYS A 1 -37.44 10.82 28.93
C LYS A 1 -36.81 11.91 28.05
N LYS A 2 -36.16 12.93 28.67
CA LYS A 2 -35.39 13.91 27.89
C LYS A 2 -34.05 13.30 27.51
N LEU A 3 -33.72 13.38 26.18
CA LEU A 3 -32.37 13.03 25.69
C LEU A 3 -31.33 13.97 26.31
N VAL A 4 -30.25 13.40 26.81
CA VAL A 4 -29.09 14.17 27.27
C VAL A 4 -28.39 14.69 26.00
N LYS A 5 -28.13 16.01 25.98
CA LYS A 5 -27.37 16.64 24.89
C LYS A 5 -25.88 16.41 25.13
N LEU A 6 -25.20 15.84 24.15
CA LEU A 6 -23.74 15.65 24.14
C LEU A 6 -23.12 16.63 23.16
N PRO A 7 -21.90 17.13 23.43
CA PRO A 7 -21.15 17.89 22.43
C PRO A 7 -20.83 17.00 21.23
N VAL A 8 -20.65 17.61 20.05
CA VAL A 8 -20.21 16.89 18.85
C VAL A 8 -18.78 16.39 19.08
N PRO A 9 -18.50 15.09 18.91
CA PRO A 9 -17.14 14.58 19.01
C PRO A 9 -16.29 15.08 17.84
N GLU A 10 -15.06 15.48 18.15
CA GLU A 10 -14.06 15.87 17.16
C GLU A 10 -12.87 14.91 17.24
N PHE A 11 -12.34 14.48 16.08
CA PHE A 11 -11.24 13.55 16.00
C PHE A 11 -10.05 14.24 15.34
N TYR A 12 -8.91 14.22 16.01
CA TYR A 12 -7.65 14.77 15.54
C TYR A 12 -6.55 13.71 15.58
N VAL A 13 -5.71 13.72 14.55
CA VAL A 13 -4.47 12.93 14.49
C VAL A 13 -3.32 13.90 14.26
N PHE A 14 -2.30 13.84 15.09
CA PHE A 14 -1.04 14.53 14.85
C PHE A 14 -0.12 13.58 14.07
N TYR A 15 0.09 13.90 12.79
CA TYR A 15 0.96 13.13 11.92
C TYR A 15 2.41 13.60 12.11
N ASN A 16 3.28 12.65 12.37
CA ASN A 16 4.71 12.85 12.51
C ASN A 16 5.50 11.75 11.79
N GLY A 17 4.98 11.27 10.67
CA GLY A 17 5.66 10.27 9.83
C GLY A 17 6.68 10.89 8.89
N THR A 18 7.44 10.04 8.19
CA THR A 18 8.48 10.44 7.24
C THR A 18 7.98 10.56 5.80
N GLU A 19 6.80 10.02 5.50
CA GLU A 19 6.21 10.15 4.17
C GLU A 19 5.78 11.59 3.89
N ASP A 20 5.79 11.99 2.61
CA ASP A 20 5.29 13.32 2.23
C ASP A 20 3.79 13.42 2.47
N PHE A 21 3.43 14.23 3.45
CA PHE A 21 2.07 14.46 3.87
C PHE A 21 1.79 15.96 3.95
N PRO A 22 0.63 16.44 3.46
CA PRO A 22 0.30 17.86 3.50
C PRO A 22 0.24 18.38 4.95
N SER A 23 0.35 19.69 5.12
CA SER A 23 0.30 20.37 6.43
C SER A 23 -0.99 20.04 7.21
N GLU A 24 -2.14 19.90 6.51
CA GLU A 24 -3.40 19.45 7.06
C GLU A 24 -4.18 18.63 6.02
N LYS A 25 -4.91 17.60 6.50
CA LYS A 25 -5.81 16.81 5.66
C LYS A 25 -6.99 16.33 6.49
N THR A 26 -8.18 16.34 5.90
CA THR A 26 -9.35 15.69 6.50
C THR A 26 -9.56 14.34 5.81
N LEU A 27 -9.59 13.28 6.60
CA LEU A 27 -9.95 11.94 6.16
C LEU A 27 -11.41 11.67 6.51
N LYS A 28 -12.14 11.08 5.59
CA LYS A 28 -13.54 10.68 5.80
C LYS A 28 -13.65 9.17 5.69
N LEU A 29 -14.45 8.57 6.57
CA LEU A 29 -14.71 7.13 6.52
C LEU A 29 -15.34 6.72 5.17
N SER A 30 -16.19 7.56 4.61
CA SER A 30 -16.81 7.34 3.30
C SER A 30 -15.82 7.20 2.14
N ASP A 31 -14.64 7.79 2.24
CA ASP A 31 -13.59 7.67 1.20
C ASP A 31 -13.02 6.24 1.11
N ALA A 32 -13.18 5.43 2.17
CA ALA A 32 -12.75 4.04 2.21
C ALA A 32 -13.84 3.05 1.79
N PHE A 33 -15.07 3.49 1.54
CA PHE A 33 -16.15 2.61 1.13
C PHE A 33 -16.00 2.22 -0.33
N ILE A 34 -16.13 0.92 -0.61
CA ILE A 34 -16.32 0.44 -1.97
C ILE A 34 -17.69 0.93 -2.41
N GLN A 35 -17.73 1.91 -3.28
CA GLN A 35 -18.98 2.39 -3.86
C GLN A 35 -19.52 1.31 -4.79
N PRO A 36 -20.69 0.72 -4.53
CA PRO A 36 -21.31 -0.23 -5.44
C PRO A 36 -21.77 0.53 -6.68
N GLU A 37 -21.00 0.42 -7.76
CA GLU A 37 -21.41 0.95 -9.06
C GLU A 37 -22.85 0.51 -9.38
N ALA A 38 -23.74 1.44 -9.58
CA ALA A 38 -25.06 1.30 -10.19
C ALA A 38 -26.03 0.24 -9.61
N LYS A 39 -25.60 -0.70 -8.79
CA LYS A 39 -26.44 -1.82 -8.34
C LYS A 39 -27.41 -1.47 -7.22
N TYR A 40 -27.13 -0.39 -6.46
CA TYR A 40 -27.93 0.02 -5.30
C TYR A 40 -28.36 1.49 -5.34
N GLY A 41 -28.19 2.17 -6.46
CA GLY A 41 -28.42 3.62 -6.58
C GLY A 41 -27.35 4.40 -5.80
N VAL A 42 -26.70 5.35 -6.44
CA VAL A 42 -25.77 6.27 -5.76
C VAL A 42 -26.57 7.08 -4.77
N THR A 43 -26.41 6.80 -3.49
CA THR A 43 -26.95 7.66 -2.43
C THR A 43 -25.77 8.45 -1.87
N ASP A 44 -25.87 9.77 -1.93
CA ASP A 44 -24.96 10.68 -1.22
C ASP A 44 -25.12 10.58 0.32
N TYR A 45 -25.89 9.61 0.78
CA TYR A 45 -26.19 9.38 2.18
C TYR A 45 -25.44 8.16 2.71
N PHE A 46 -24.53 8.43 3.62
CA PHE A 46 -23.84 7.40 4.40
C PHE A 46 -24.45 7.32 5.79
N PRO A 47 -24.98 6.17 6.23
CA PRO A 47 -25.59 6.04 7.56
C PRO A 47 -24.59 6.24 8.70
N LEU A 48 -23.30 6.08 8.45
CA LEU A 48 -22.21 6.36 9.37
C LEU A 48 -21.11 7.13 8.64
N GLU A 49 -20.78 8.31 9.13
CA GLU A 49 -19.64 9.11 8.66
C GLU A 49 -18.79 9.53 9.85
N ILE A 50 -17.47 9.33 9.74
CA ILE A 50 -16.48 9.82 10.69
C ILE A 50 -15.49 10.66 9.91
N SER A 51 -15.29 11.90 10.36
CA SER A 51 -14.29 12.80 9.81
C SER A 51 -13.15 12.96 10.81
N VAL A 52 -11.91 12.72 10.38
CA VAL A 52 -10.71 12.88 11.20
C VAL A 52 -9.85 13.98 10.60
N LYS A 53 -9.53 14.99 11.39
CA LYS A 53 -8.59 16.04 10.98
C LYS A 53 -7.17 15.60 11.30
N VAL A 54 -6.35 15.39 10.27
CA VAL A 54 -4.93 15.07 10.39
C VAL A 54 -4.13 16.36 10.26
N ILE A 55 -3.29 16.62 11.25
CA ILE A 55 -2.42 17.79 11.33
C ILE A 55 -0.98 17.31 11.30
N ASN A 56 -0.24 17.71 10.27
CA ASN A 56 1.17 17.40 10.18
C ASN A 56 1.98 18.29 11.10
N ILE A 57 2.64 17.68 12.08
CA ILE A 57 3.43 18.36 13.09
C ILE A 57 4.94 18.28 12.83
N ASN A 58 5.38 17.77 11.68
CA ASN A 58 6.78 17.85 11.30
C ASN A 58 7.20 19.34 11.18
N ILE A 59 8.42 19.64 11.59
CA ILE A 59 8.92 21.03 11.69
C ILE A 59 8.97 21.70 10.32
N ASP A 60 9.35 20.96 9.28
CA ASP A 60 9.45 21.41 7.89
C ASP A 60 8.12 21.92 7.30
N LYS A 61 6.99 21.44 7.81
CA LYS A 61 5.65 21.84 7.35
C LYS A 61 5.15 23.14 7.98
N HIS A 62 5.89 23.69 8.97
CA HIS A 62 5.59 24.98 9.61
C HIS A 62 4.13 25.17 10.02
N ASN A 63 3.48 24.10 10.51
CA ASN A 63 2.08 24.17 10.89
C ASN A 63 1.87 25.19 12.04
N PRO A 64 0.90 26.11 11.93
CA PRO A 64 0.66 27.15 12.94
C PRO A 64 0.37 26.63 14.36
N ILE A 65 -0.04 25.38 14.52
CA ILE A 65 -0.29 24.77 15.82
C ILE A 65 0.99 24.67 16.65
N LEU A 66 2.14 24.48 16.01
CA LEU A 66 3.44 24.40 16.68
C LEU A 66 3.80 25.73 17.36
N LEU A 67 3.43 26.84 16.75
CA LEU A 67 3.65 28.18 17.32
C LEU A 67 2.75 28.47 18.54
N ARG A 68 1.61 27.76 18.63
CA ARG A 68 0.61 27.95 19.69
C ARG A 68 0.74 26.94 20.82
N CYS A 69 1.45 25.83 20.60
CA CYS A 69 1.62 24.77 21.57
C CYS A 69 3.12 24.44 21.74
N ASN A 70 3.76 25.07 22.72
CA ASN A 70 5.19 24.92 22.97
C ASN A 70 5.60 23.45 23.21
N ILE A 71 4.76 22.68 23.92
CA ILE A 71 5.06 21.25 24.18
C ILE A 71 5.05 20.46 22.87
N LEU A 72 4.12 20.72 21.98
CA LEU A 72 4.03 20.05 20.70
C LEU A 72 5.23 20.44 19.79
N GLN A 73 5.62 21.70 19.85
CA GLN A 73 6.83 22.15 19.13
C GLN A 73 8.09 21.44 19.65
N GLN A 74 8.27 21.38 20.98
CA GLN A 74 9.41 20.68 21.59
C GLN A 74 9.39 19.18 21.24
N TYR A 75 8.23 18.54 21.23
CA TYR A 75 8.10 17.15 20.81
C TYR A 75 8.55 16.96 19.35
N SER A 76 8.06 17.80 18.43
CA SER A 76 8.45 17.74 17.02
C SER A 76 9.96 17.98 16.84
N THR A 77 10.53 18.92 17.62
CA THR A 77 11.98 19.17 17.63
C THR A 77 12.76 17.94 18.12
N PHE A 78 12.32 17.30 19.18
CA PHE A 78 12.96 16.09 19.70
C PHE A 78 12.94 14.95 18.70
N VAL A 79 11.79 14.71 18.02
CA VAL A 79 11.70 13.68 16.99
C VAL A 79 12.64 13.97 15.82
N GLU A 80 12.78 15.22 15.43
CA GLU A 80 13.72 15.60 14.37
C GLU A 80 15.18 15.34 14.77
N MET A 81 15.55 15.61 16.04
CA MET A 81 16.88 15.26 16.57
C MET A 81 17.16 13.76 16.52
N VAL A 82 16.16 12.93 16.87
CA VAL A 82 16.28 11.47 16.76
C VAL A 82 16.53 11.05 15.31
N ARG A 83 15.74 11.57 14.38
CA ARG A 83 15.89 11.27 12.94
C ARG A 83 17.24 11.69 12.39
N GLN A 84 17.71 12.86 12.80
CA GLN A 84 19.01 13.36 12.35
C GLN A 84 20.14 12.46 12.85
N ASN A 85 20.11 12.05 14.14
CA ASN A 85 21.09 11.16 14.68
C ASN A 85 21.12 9.78 14.00
N ILE A 86 19.94 9.27 13.61
CA ILE A 86 19.83 8.03 12.83
C ILE A 86 20.43 8.24 11.43
N ALA A 87 20.11 9.35 10.76
CA ALA A 87 20.63 9.66 9.43
C ALA A 87 22.15 9.86 9.41
N ASP A 88 22.71 10.39 10.50
CA ASP A 88 24.14 10.62 10.68
C ASP A 88 24.90 9.37 11.18
N ASP A 89 24.23 8.21 11.27
CA ASP A 89 24.77 6.91 11.68
C ASP A 89 25.50 6.94 13.04
N ILE A 90 24.93 7.63 14.02
CA ILE A 90 25.47 7.73 15.37
C ILE A 90 25.28 6.40 16.11
N ASP A 91 26.32 5.89 16.79
CA ASP A 91 26.31 4.58 17.48
C ASP A 91 25.10 4.35 18.41
N ASP A 92 24.70 5.35 19.18
CA ASP A 92 23.47 5.32 19.99
C ASP A 92 22.65 6.59 19.71
N PRO A 93 21.88 6.59 18.59
CA PRO A 93 21.18 7.77 18.13
C PRO A 93 20.13 8.25 19.11
N PHE A 94 19.51 7.33 19.84
CA PHE A 94 18.44 7.65 20.79
C PHE A 94 18.97 8.32 22.06
N THR A 95 19.99 7.74 22.68
CA THR A 95 20.65 8.36 23.85
C THR A 95 21.29 9.70 23.47
N GLY A 96 21.92 9.79 22.29
CA GLY A 96 22.46 11.04 21.77
C GLY A 96 21.40 12.14 21.64
N ALA A 97 20.24 11.83 21.03
CA ALA A 97 19.14 12.77 20.88
C ALA A 97 18.53 13.19 22.24
N ILE A 98 18.38 12.25 23.17
CA ILE A 98 17.87 12.54 24.52
C ILE A 98 18.80 13.53 25.24
N ASN A 99 20.10 13.28 25.25
CA ASN A 99 21.08 14.15 25.89
C ASN A 99 21.12 15.53 25.24
N MET A 100 21.16 15.61 23.93
CA MET A 100 21.11 16.87 23.19
C MET A 100 19.84 17.66 23.50
N ALA A 101 18.68 17.00 23.55
CA ALA A 101 17.40 17.65 23.88
C ALA A 101 17.39 18.21 25.31
N ILE A 102 17.94 17.47 26.29
CA ILE A 102 18.07 17.91 27.67
C ILE A 102 18.97 19.17 27.74
N ASP A 103 20.13 19.14 27.10
CA ASP A 103 21.10 20.25 27.09
C ASP A 103 20.50 21.53 26.45
N LEU A 104 19.65 21.38 25.45
CA LEU A 104 18.96 22.48 24.78
C LEU A 104 17.65 22.90 25.47
N GLY A 105 17.26 22.27 26.56
CA GLY A 105 16.03 22.55 27.28
C GLY A 105 14.75 22.06 26.55
N VAL A 106 14.89 21.20 25.57
CA VAL A 106 13.77 20.60 24.82
C VAL A 106 13.22 19.43 25.61
N LEU A 107 11.99 19.55 26.10
CA LEU A 107 11.35 18.53 26.96
C LEU A 107 12.21 18.10 28.17
N SER A 108 13.18 18.90 28.60
CA SER A 108 14.25 18.52 29.53
C SER A 108 13.71 17.88 30.81
N ASN A 109 12.76 18.53 31.52
CA ASN A 109 12.14 17.98 32.72
C ASN A 109 11.47 16.62 32.55
N TYR A 110 11.00 16.31 31.35
CA TYR A 110 10.36 15.04 31.02
C TYR A 110 11.41 13.99 30.69
N LEU A 111 12.36 14.35 29.84
CA LEU A 111 13.43 13.46 29.39
C LEU A 111 14.38 13.05 30.53
N GLU A 112 14.74 13.96 31.44
CA GLU A 112 15.55 13.64 32.62
C GLU A 112 14.93 12.56 33.50
N ARG A 113 13.61 12.61 33.66
CA ARG A 113 12.88 11.63 34.49
C ARG A 113 12.59 10.31 33.82
N LYS A 114 12.50 10.30 32.49
CA LYS A 114 11.98 9.19 31.69
C LYS A 114 12.93 8.71 30.57
N SER A 115 14.20 9.13 30.62
CA SER A 115 15.18 8.83 29.57
C SER A 115 15.26 7.34 29.20
N THR A 116 15.33 6.47 30.18
CA THR A 116 15.43 5.01 29.96
C THR A 116 14.16 4.45 29.30
N GLU A 117 12.97 4.88 29.78
CA GLU A 117 11.70 4.42 29.24
C GLU A 117 11.53 4.89 27.78
N ILE A 118 11.89 6.15 27.50
CA ILE A 118 11.79 6.75 26.16
C ILE A 118 12.78 6.08 25.23
N ARG A 119 14.02 5.85 25.66
CA ARG A 119 15.02 5.12 24.86
C ARG A 119 14.52 3.73 24.47
N ASN A 120 13.98 2.98 25.44
CA ASN A 120 13.47 1.64 25.17
C ASN A 120 12.27 1.67 24.20
N MET A 121 11.39 2.66 24.34
CA MET A 121 10.25 2.84 23.42
C MET A 121 10.72 3.15 22.00
N LEU A 122 11.67 4.07 21.85
CA LEU A 122 12.24 4.43 20.54
C LEU A 122 12.94 3.24 19.86
N LEU A 123 13.70 2.44 20.64
CA LEU A 123 14.29 1.21 20.14
C LEU A 123 13.24 0.23 19.62
N THR A 124 12.19 0.04 20.38
CA THR A 124 11.10 -0.89 20.00
C THR A 124 10.36 -0.42 18.75
N GLU A 125 10.10 0.88 18.61
CA GLU A 125 9.49 1.45 17.40
C GLU A 125 10.40 1.29 16.18
N TYR A 126 11.69 1.56 16.33
CA TYR A 126 12.65 1.44 15.24
C TYR A 126 12.80 -0.02 14.76
N ASP A 127 12.90 -0.97 15.69
CA ASP A 127 12.96 -2.41 15.36
C ASP A 127 11.68 -2.86 14.63
N TYR A 128 10.53 -2.42 15.10
CA TYR A 128 9.24 -2.75 14.50
C TYR A 128 9.09 -2.19 13.08
N ASP A 129 9.48 -0.94 12.85
CA ASP A 129 9.43 -0.31 11.53
C ASP A 129 10.39 -1.00 10.54
N THR A 130 11.57 -1.41 11.03
CA THR A 130 12.55 -2.15 10.24
C THR A 130 12.01 -3.52 9.85
N ASP A 131 11.42 -4.27 10.78
CA ASP A 131 10.81 -5.57 10.53
C ASP A 131 9.65 -5.47 9.51
N ILE A 132 8.80 -4.46 9.64
CA ILE A 132 7.72 -4.22 8.67
C ILE A 132 8.28 -3.89 7.28
N ALA A 133 9.34 -3.08 7.20
CA ALA A 133 9.97 -2.74 5.92
C ALA A 133 10.53 -3.98 5.22
N VAL A 134 11.19 -4.87 5.99
CA VAL A 134 11.71 -6.15 5.49
C VAL A 134 10.55 -7.05 5.00
N GLN A 135 9.51 -7.24 5.81
CA GLN A 135 8.36 -8.07 5.44
C GLN A 135 7.63 -7.55 4.19
N ARG A 136 7.47 -6.23 4.05
CA ARG A 136 6.88 -5.61 2.85
C ARG A 136 7.73 -5.86 1.61
N LYS A 137 9.06 -5.78 1.75
CA LYS A 137 9.98 -6.04 0.64
C LYS A 137 9.91 -7.51 0.21
N GLU A 138 9.95 -8.42 1.17
CA GLU A 138 9.84 -9.86 0.90
C GLU A 138 8.51 -10.20 0.21
N ALA A 139 7.38 -9.69 0.73
CA ALA A 139 6.07 -9.91 0.12
C ALA A 139 5.96 -9.31 -1.29
N PHE A 140 6.61 -8.19 -1.56
CA PHE A 140 6.67 -7.59 -2.89
C PHE A 140 7.50 -8.44 -3.86
N ASP A 141 8.67 -8.90 -3.43
CA ASP A 141 9.55 -9.74 -4.23
C ASP A 141 8.89 -11.09 -4.56
N ASP A 142 8.23 -11.71 -3.59
CA ASP A 142 7.44 -12.93 -3.76
C ASP A 142 6.28 -12.73 -4.74
N GLY A 143 5.58 -11.60 -4.64
CA GLY A 143 4.50 -11.24 -5.55
C GLY A 143 4.98 -11.10 -7.00
N ILE A 144 6.13 -10.50 -7.22
CA ILE A 144 6.77 -10.40 -8.54
C ILE A 144 7.12 -11.79 -9.07
N GLN A 145 7.77 -12.64 -8.28
CA GLN A 145 8.15 -13.99 -8.70
C GLN A 145 6.93 -14.83 -9.08
N GLN A 146 5.88 -14.78 -8.27
CA GLN A 146 4.63 -15.47 -8.57
C GLN A 146 3.98 -14.95 -9.84
N GLY A 147 3.94 -13.63 -10.05
CA GLY A 147 3.40 -13.01 -11.25
C GLY A 147 4.17 -13.40 -12.51
N ILE A 148 5.50 -13.41 -12.46
CA ILE A 148 6.36 -13.86 -13.58
C ILE A 148 6.11 -15.35 -13.89
N SER A 149 6.08 -16.20 -12.85
CA SER A 149 5.87 -17.65 -13.02
C SER A 149 4.51 -17.96 -13.64
N GLN A 150 3.46 -17.30 -13.15
CA GLN A 150 2.10 -17.45 -13.69
C GLN A 150 2.01 -16.92 -15.13
N GLY A 151 2.55 -15.75 -15.39
CA GLY A 151 2.56 -15.16 -16.74
C GLY A 151 3.31 -16.01 -17.75
N LEU A 152 4.47 -16.57 -17.36
CA LEU A 152 5.25 -17.45 -18.20
C LEU A 152 4.49 -18.75 -18.52
N SER A 153 3.91 -19.39 -17.49
CA SER A 153 3.11 -20.62 -17.66
C SER A 153 1.90 -20.39 -18.58
N GLN A 154 1.18 -19.29 -18.37
CA GLN A 154 0.04 -18.93 -19.22
C GLN A 154 0.48 -18.61 -20.66
N GLY A 155 1.58 -17.88 -20.82
CA GLY A 155 2.13 -17.53 -22.13
C GLY A 155 2.57 -18.76 -22.92
N ILE A 156 3.24 -19.72 -22.28
CA ILE A 156 3.64 -20.99 -22.91
C ILE A 156 2.38 -21.77 -23.34
N SER A 157 1.41 -21.95 -22.45
CA SER A 157 0.20 -22.70 -22.77
C SER A 157 -0.62 -22.08 -23.92
N GLN A 158 -0.74 -20.74 -23.92
CA GLN A 158 -1.41 -20.01 -24.99
C GLN A 158 -0.62 -20.10 -26.32
N GLY A 159 0.70 -19.98 -26.27
CA GLY A 159 1.56 -20.11 -27.45
C GLY A 159 1.52 -21.50 -28.08
N GLU A 160 1.53 -22.54 -27.23
CA GLU A 160 1.38 -23.93 -27.72
C GLU A 160 0.01 -24.16 -28.38
N LEU A 161 -1.06 -23.67 -27.77
CA LEU A 161 -2.41 -23.79 -28.34
C LEU A 161 -2.51 -23.04 -29.68
N GLN A 162 -1.98 -21.83 -29.75
CA GLN A 162 -1.97 -21.03 -30.97
C GLN A 162 -1.19 -21.71 -32.09
N ALA A 163 -0.03 -22.26 -31.79
CA ALA A 163 0.79 -23.00 -32.75
C ALA A 163 0.07 -24.24 -33.25
N LYS A 164 -0.63 -24.98 -32.39
CA LYS A 164 -1.46 -26.13 -32.78
C LYS A 164 -2.61 -25.73 -33.69
N ILE A 165 -3.30 -24.63 -33.40
CA ILE A 165 -4.38 -24.09 -34.25
C ILE A 165 -3.84 -23.68 -35.63
N GLU A 166 -2.73 -22.98 -35.67
CA GLU A 166 -2.12 -22.53 -36.92
C GLU A 166 -1.66 -23.74 -37.79
N THR A 167 -1.08 -24.74 -37.15
CA THR A 167 -0.70 -26.00 -37.83
C THR A 167 -1.94 -26.70 -38.38
N ALA A 168 -3.03 -26.80 -37.57
CA ALA A 168 -4.28 -27.40 -38.03
C ALA A 168 -4.88 -26.66 -39.23
N LYS A 169 -4.92 -25.31 -39.20
CA LYS A 169 -5.38 -24.49 -40.33
C LYS A 169 -4.55 -24.75 -41.61
N ASN A 170 -3.26 -24.84 -41.49
CA ASN A 170 -2.35 -25.12 -42.62
C ASN A 170 -2.56 -26.53 -43.19
N MET A 171 -2.86 -27.53 -42.36
CA MET A 171 -3.17 -28.87 -42.77
C MET A 171 -4.53 -28.97 -43.46
N ILE A 172 -5.55 -28.30 -42.93
CA ILE A 172 -6.88 -28.25 -43.54
C ILE A 172 -6.84 -27.60 -44.93
N ASN A 173 -6.11 -26.51 -45.10
CA ASN A 173 -5.91 -25.83 -46.38
C ASN A 173 -5.21 -26.70 -47.42
N LYS A 174 -4.46 -27.73 -47.00
CA LYS A 174 -3.86 -28.73 -47.86
C LYS A 174 -4.74 -29.94 -48.09
N ASN A 175 -6.01 -29.90 -47.68
CA ASN A 175 -6.97 -30.99 -47.82
C ASN A 175 -6.59 -32.28 -47.08
N ILE A 176 -5.86 -32.19 -45.97
CA ILE A 176 -5.53 -33.33 -45.12
C ILE A 176 -6.79 -33.75 -44.35
N PRO A 177 -7.12 -35.06 -44.24
CA PRO A 177 -8.28 -35.53 -43.49
C PRO A 177 -8.29 -35.08 -42.03
N THR A 178 -9.46 -34.74 -41.49
CA THR A 178 -9.62 -34.15 -40.13
C THR A 178 -9.18 -35.09 -39.01
N ASP A 179 -9.27 -36.38 -39.17
CA ASP A 179 -8.76 -37.41 -38.27
C ASP A 179 -7.23 -37.31 -38.12
N VAL A 180 -6.53 -37.22 -39.27
CA VAL A 180 -5.08 -37.05 -39.29
C VAL A 180 -4.64 -35.71 -38.72
N VAL A 181 -5.38 -34.65 -38.97
CA VAL A 181 -5.11 -33.34 -38.35
C VAL A 181 -5.22 -33.44 -36.83
N GLY A 182 -6.22 -34.15 -36.30
CA GLY A 182 -6.38 -34.39 -34.87
C GLY A 182 -5.23 -35.15 -34.24
N GLU A 183 -4.79 -36.23 -34.92
CA GLU A 183 -3.65 -37.02 -34.46
C GLU A 183 -2.34 -36.22 -34.43
N CYS A 184 -2.10 -35.38 -35.45
CA CYS A 184 -0.88 -34.59 -35.56
C CYS A 184 -0.82 -33.40 -34.62
N THR A 185 -1.95 -32.74 -34.34
CA THR A 185 -1.98 -31.49 -33.54
C THR A 185 -2.39 -31.73 -32.08
N GLY A 186 -3.05 -32.87 -31.80
CA GLY A 186 -3.64 -33.17 -30.51
C GLY A 186 -4.85 -32.28 -30.16
N LEU A 187 -5.43 -31.59 -31.15
CA LEU A 187 -6.65 -30.82 -30.96
C LEU A 187 -7.89 -31.72 -31.00
N PRO A 188 -8.95 -31.42 -30.21
CA PRO A 188 -10.21 -32.13 -30.28
C PRO A 188 -10.86 -32.01 -31.66
N LEU A 189 -11.52 -33.10 -32.15
CA LEU A 189 -12.17 -33.13 -33.44
C LEU A 189 -13.21 -32.01 -33.64
N GLU A 190 -13.94 -31.68 -32.58
CA GLU A 190 -14.89 -30.55 -32.57
C GLU A 190 -14.22 -29.20 -32.91
N THR A 191 -13.03 -28.96 -32.36
CA THR A 191 -12.25 -27.73 -32.65
C THR A 191 -11.79 -27.72 -34.12
N ILE A 192 -11.36 -28.85 -34.63
CA ILE A 192 -10.89 -28.98 -36.03
C ILE A 192 -12.05 -28.77 -37.00
N GLU A 193 -13.23 -29.29 -36.70
CA GLU A 193 -14.45 -29.07 -37.50
C GLU A 193 -14.90 -27.61 -37.50
N GLN A 194 -14.78 -26.93 -36.35
CA GLN A 194 -15.03 -25.50 -36.27
C GLN A 194 -14.06 -24.70 -37.11
N LEU A 195 -12.74 -24.98 -37.02
CA LEU A 195 -11.73 -24.32 -37.81
C LEU A 195 -11.94 -24.54 -39.31
N LYS A 196 -12.38 -25.75 -39.73
CA LYS A 196 -12.72 -26.04 -41.12
C LYS A 196 -13.88 -25.20 -41.61
N LYS A 197 -14.96 -25.10 -40.84
CA LYS A 197 -16.12 -24.24 -41.15
C LYS A 197 -15.76 -22.77 -41.26
N GLU A 198 -14.92 -22.29 -40.36
CA GLU A 198 -14.43 -20.90 -40.42
C GLU A 198 -13.64 -20.62 -41.71
N LEU A 199 -12.77 -21.55 -42.11
CA LEU A 199 -11.96 -21.43 -43.35
C LEU A 199 -12.82 -21.51 -44.62
N GLU A 200 -13.87 -22.35 -44.62
CA GLU A 200 -14.85 -22.47 -45.73
C GLU A 200 -15.75 -21.23 -45.86
N CYS A 201 -16.02 -20.51 -44.79
CA CYS A 201 -16.79 -19.26 -44.82
C CYS A 201 -15.95 -18.04 -45.26
N MET A 202 -14.63 -18.14 -45.30
CA MET A 202 -13.73 -17.04 -45.69
C MET A 202 -13.30 -17.12 -47.20
N LEU A 203 -13.70 -18.19 -47.91
CA LEU A 203 -13.49 -18.38 -49.35
C LEU A 203 -14.76 -18.05 -50.13
#